data_4f779995680348667312c23172922805
#
_entry.id   4f779995680348667312c23172922805
#
_cell.length_a   1.000
_cell.length_b   1.000
_cell.length_c   1.000
_cell.angle_alpha   90.00
_cell.angle_beta   90.00
_cell.angle_gamma   90.00
#
_symmetry.space_group_name_H-M   'P 1'
#
loop_
_entity.id
_entity.type
_entity.pdbx_description
1 polymer ?
#
loop_
_entity_poly.entity_id
_entity_poly.type
_entity_poly.pdbx_seq_one_letter_code
_entity_poly.pdbx_strand_id
1 'polypeptide(L)'
;MSQPATRVPVTAPARSPHRAVAALLTALLIGACASVPQGVPAPSGDEPAGAVLTLPSGRSLPVDPDQLTYTGTARIAWPDGRVYDGQLADGLPDGVGVETLPDGTRYQGQWQAGKRHGFGSLSAADGSAYEGEWQNGLRFGSGTYLGADGDRYDGEWAYDQPSGFGTRLAADGETYTGEWAGGRRYGYGRLETAAGLVYEGTWVDGERHGYGTEHRPDGSRYEGEWQRDKRHGQGRETRPDGAYHDGLWELNQPLGPGLRHAISGIDISGMWTRDTVTTGLVKLPTGPEYAGPLFGDAGRSASPRLLDWLVGMAERGDPYAQLLLGTLRLELDRPAADPEAARAWLGRAAEAGVAEAQYRLAQVLLGEQPPRVVALLAAAADQNHAEANRQLGDFYASGYTVPRSPERAIGYYQRAVDAGSVAARNDLAWLLATTSEETLRDGERALALIRPIALYTGAWRHLDTLAAAWAAAGEFETAAAVAEVALQAHDLSDAGDGSQRAAMAARLAGYQNQRPHVEPEPS
;
A
#
# COMPACT_ATOMS: atom_id res chain seq x y z
N MET A 1 -38.05 -40.20 8.88
CA MET A 1 -36.69 -40.65 9.21
C MET A 1 -35.73 -39.59 8.66
N SER A 2 -35.36 -38.67 9.52
CA SER A 2 -34.53 -37.48 9.22
C SER A 2 -33.08 -37.83 9.47
N GLN A 3 -32.19 -37.61 8.51
CA GLN A 3 -30.75 -37.63 8.72
C GLN A 3 -30.24 -36.26 9.12
N PRO A 4 -29.27 -36.15 10.01
CA PRO A 4 -28.74 -34.86 10.47
C PRO A 4 -27.69 -34.30 9.53
N ALA A 5 -27.75 -32.99 9.31
CA ALA A 5 -26.79 -32.21 8.55
C ALA A 5 -25.42 -32.14 9.24
N THR A 6 -24.39 -32.58 8.55
CA THR A 6 -22.98 -32.43 8.94
C THR A 6 -22.56 -30.99 8.81
N ARG A 7 -22.17 -30.38 9.93
CA ARG A 7 -21.51 -29.05 9.97
C ARG A 7 -20.09 -29.17 9.41
N VAL A 8 -19.81 -28.42 8.36
CA VAL A 8 -18.45 -28.15 7.88
C VAL A 8 -17.82 -27.10 8.81
N PRO A 9 -16.60 -27.28 9.32
CA PRO A 9 -15.94 -26.27 10.12
C PRO A 9 -15.54 -25.09 9.25
N VAL A 10 -15.97 -23.89 9.65
CA VAL A 10 -15.52 -22.62 9.08
C VAL A 10 -14.08 -22.39 9.54
N THR A 11 -13.15 -22.58 8.64
CA THR A 11 -11.75 -22.16 8.84
C THR A 11 -11.69 -20.64 8.87
N ALA A 12 -11.08 -20.07 9.90
CA ALA A 12 -10.81 -18.66 10.02
C ALA A 12 -10.01 -18.16 8.80
N PRO A 13 -10.26 -16.92 8.29
CA PRO A 13 -9.52 -16.39 7.17
C PRO A 13 -8.04 -16.25 7.54
N ALA A 14 -7.18 -16.80 6.70
CA ALA A 14 -5.73 -16.65 6.79
C ALA A 14 -5.38 -15.15 6.85
N ARG A 15 -4.57 -14.78 7.84
CA ARG A 15 -4.03 -13.42 7.98
C ARG A 15 -3.25 -13.10 6.71
N SER A 16 -3.59 -12.01 6.02
CA SER A 16 -2.92 -11.59 4.80
C SER A 16 -1.43 -11.32 5.07
N PRO A 17 -0.52 -11.86 4.27
CA PRO A 17 0.93 -11.70 4.46
C PRO A 17 1.40 -10.24 4.38
N HIS A 18 0.60 -9.36 3.81
CA HIS A 18 0.93 -7.93 3.62
C HIS A 18 1.12 -7.14 4.93
N ARG A 19 0.43 -7.52 6.02
CA ARG A 19 0.61 -6.83 7.33
C ARG A 19 1.92 -7.19 8.03
N ALA A 20 2.45 -8.40 7.82
CA ALA A 20 3.70 -8.84 8.44
C ALA A 20 4.94 -8.20 7.77
N VAL A 21 4.88 -7.96 6.46
CA VAL A 21 5.98 -7.38 5.67
C VAL A 21 6.16 -5.89 5.98
N ALA A 22 5.08 -5.12 6.06
CA ALA A 22 5.13 -3.70 6.41
C ALA A 22 5.70 -3.47 7.82
N ALA A 23 5.27 -4.26 8.80
CA ALA A 23 5.74 -4.14 10.19
C ALA A 23 7.24 -4.48 10.35
N LEU A 24 7.77 -5.46 9.61
CA LEU A 24 9.19 -5.80 9.66
C LEU A 24 10.09 -4.73 9.04
N LEU A 25 9.67 -4.12 7.93
CA LEU A 25 10.44 -3.08 7.24
C LEU A 25 10.46 -1.75 8.00
N THR A 26 9.40 -1.44 8.76
CA THR A 26 9.33 -0.20 9.55
C THR A 26 10.15 -0.30 10.84
N ALA A 27 10.25 -1.48 11.46
CA ALA A 27 11.04 -1.69 12.66
C ALA A 27 12.57 -1.56 12.44
N LEU A 28 13.04 -1.76 11.21
CA LEU A 28 14.45 -1.64 10.83
C LEU A 28 14.93 -0.20 10.58
N LEU A 29 14.01 0.76 10.43
CA LEU A 29 14.34 2.16 10.15
C LEU A 29 14.46 3.06 11.39
N ILE A 30 14.19 2.53 12.62
CA ILE A 30 14.24 3.29 13.87
C ILE A 30 15.19 2.60 14.86
N GLY A 31 16.44 2.49 14.51
CA GLY A 31 17.51 2.03 15.39
C GLY A 31 18.36 3.20 15.90
N ALA A 32 17.98 3.82 17.01
CA ALA A 32 18.91 4.64 17.79
C ALA A 32 18.59 4.55 19.29
N CYS A 33 19.56 4.05 19.98
CA CYS A 33 19.73 3.84 21.43
C CYS A 33 19.12 4.89 22.37
N ALA A 34 18.42 4.40 23.42
CA ALA A 34 18.42 5.05 24.71
C ALA A 34 18.68 4.02 25.82
N SER A 35 19.79 4.16 26.50
CA SER A 35 20.20 3.38 27.67
C SER A 35 19.35 3.74 28.88
N VAL A 36 18.77 2.70 29.53
CA VAL A 36 18.03 2.80 30.80
C VAL A 36 19.01 2.92 31.97
N PRO A 37 18.84 3.85 32.93
CA PRO A 37 19.59 3.84 34.19
C PRO A 37 18.98 2.84 35.15
N GLN A 38 19.84 2.04 35.77
CA GLN A 38 19.48 1.06 36.80
C GLN A 38 19.27 1.69 38.18
N GLY A 39 18.21 1.25 38.84
CA GLY A 39 18.16 0.91 40.25
C GLY A 39 18.31 2.01 41.29
N VAL A 40 17.18 2.39 41.91
CA VAL A 40 17.15 2.94 43.27
C VAL A 40 16.77 1.81 44.23
N PRO A 41 17.51 1.56 45.33
CA PRO A 41 17.21 0.49 46.25
C PRO A 41 15.97 0.80 47.08
N ALA A 42 15.19 -0.25 47.42
CA ALA A 42 14.03 -0.19 48.29
C ALA A 42 14.41 0.21 49.72
N PRO A 43 13.61 1.06 50.38
CA PRO A 43 13.81 1.36 51.81
C PRO A 43 13.34 0.19 52.69
N SER A 44 14.15 -0.14 53.68
CA SER A 44 13.86 -1.11 54.72
C SER A 44 13.25 -0.42 55.95
N GLY A 45 12.13 -0.95 56.45
CA GLY A 45 11.70 -0.85 57.85
C GLY A 45 10.53 0.10 58.11
N ASP A 46 9.48 -0.46 58.73
CA ASP A 46 8.33 0.15 59.41
C ASP A 46 7.71 1.40 58.76
N GLU A 47 6.88 1.19 57.76
CA GLU A 47 6.01 2.24 57.22
C GLU A 47 4.81 2.49 58.16
N PRO A 48 4.46 3.77 58.40
CA PRO A 48 3.23 4.08 59.14
C PRO A 48 2.01 3.62 58.32
N ALA A 49 1.04 3.01 58.97
CA ALA A 49 -0.19 2.46 58.37
C ALA A 49 -1.12 3.52 57.75
N GLY A 50 -0.69 4.76 57.58
CA GLY A 50 -1.42 5.89 57.01
C GLY A 50 -0.58 6.70 56.00
N ALA A 51 -1.23 7.59 55.25
CA ALA A 51 -0.52 8.54 54.36
C ALA A 51 0.31 9.55 55.20
N VAL A 52 1.32 10.14 54.58
CA VAL A 52 2.17 11.17 55.19
C VAL A 52 1.97 12.50 54.45
N LEU A 53 1.47 13.52 55.15
CA LEU A 53 1.39 14.90 54.68
C LEU A 53 2.66 15.65 55.07
N THR A 54 3.37 16.21 54.13
CA THR A 54 4.54 17.07 54.33
C THR A 54 4.22 18.49 53.90
N LEU A 55 4.30 19.42 54.84
CA LEU A 55 4.07 20.84 54.62
C LEU A 55 5.30 21.52 54.00
N PRO A 56 5.16 22.70 53.36
CA PRO A 56 6.29 23.47 52.83
C PRO A 56 7.37 23.83 53.86
N SER A 57 7.00 23.86 55.15
CA SER A 57 7.93 24.06 56.28
C SER A 57 8.86 22.86 56.53
N GLY A 58 8.67 21.73 55.84
CA GLY A 58 9.37 20.47 56.07
C GLY A 58 8.74 19.60 57.16
N ARG A 59 7.68 20.05 57.86
CA ARG A 59 6.99 19.25 58.88
C ARG A 59 6.15 18.16 58.23
N SER A 60 6.40 16.91 58.63
CA SER A 60 5.62 15.75 58.19
C SER A 60 4.67 15.27 59.30
N LEU A 61 3.46 14.89 58.90
CA LEU A 61 2.38 14.44 59.76
C LEU A 61 1.77 13.17 59.17
N PRO A 62 1.59 12.09 59.98
CA PRO A 62 0.75 10.98 59.55
C PRO A 62 -0.71 11.46 59.45
N VAL A 63 -1.38 11.12 58.40
CA VAL A 63 -2.76 11.53 58.15
C VAL A 63 -3.59 10.37 57.62
N ASP A 64 -4.87 10.39 57.94
CA ASP A 64 -5.86 9.55 57.26
C ASP A 64 -6.33 10.31 56.00
N PRO A 65 -6.07 9.79 54.77
CA PRO A 65 -6.44 10.48 53.55
C PRO A 65 -7.94 10.78 53.46
N ASP A 66 -8.78 9.91 54.01
CA ASP A 66 -10.24 10.03 53.96
C ASP A 66 -10.79 11.10 54.93
N GLN A 67 -9.97 11.55 55.87
CA GLN A 67 -10.32 12.57 56.87
C GLN A 67 -9.50 13.86 56.72
N LEU A 68 -8.65 13.95 55.66
CA LEU A 68 -7.79 15.10 55.42
C LEU A 68 -8.61 16.31 54.93
N THR A 69 -8.58 17.42 55.68
CA THR A 69 -9.26 18.67 55.38
C THR A 69 -8.28 19.81 55.10
N TYR A 70 -7.00 19.52 54.83
CA TYR A 70 -5.98 20.52 54.61
C TYR A 70 -6.20 21.25 53.30
N THR A 71 -6.13 22.60 53.32
CA THR A 71 -6.15 23.47 52.14
C THR A 71 -4.84 24.24 52.08
N GLY A 72 -4.14 24.16 50.94
CA GLY A 72 -2.85 24.79 50.71
C GLY A 72 -1.90 23.89 49.92
N THR A 73 -0.64 24.33 49.75
CA THR A 73 0.38 23.51 49.07
C THR A 73 0.99 22.50 50.03
N ALA A 74 1.07 21.24 49.64
CA ALA A 74 1.70 20.18 50.41
C ALA A 74 2.08 18.99 49.52
N ARG A 75 2.86 18.08 50.13
CA ARG A 75 3.16 16.77 49.56
C ARG A 75 2.43 15.69 50.37
N ILE A 76 1.72 14.81 49.66
CA ILE A 76 1.13 13.61 50.25
C ILE A 76 1.83 12.38 49.67
N ALA A 77 2.27 11.48 50.56
CA ALA A 77 2.74 10.15 50.22
C ALA A 77 1.79 9.11 50.81
N TRP A 78 1.20 8.28 49.94
CA TRP A 78 0.29 7.19 50.34
C TRP A 78 1.05 5.89 50.59
N PRO A 79 0.49 4.98 51.39
CA PRO A 79 1.11 3.69 51.69
C PRO A 79 1.30 2.79 50.46
N ASP A 80 0.52 3.00 49.41
CA ASP A 80 0.63 2.29 48.12
C ASP A 80 1.81 2.77 47.27
N GLY A 81 2.60 3.76 47.78
CA GLY A 81 3.74 4.35 47.10
C GLY A 81 3.39 5.51 46.15
N ARG A 82 2.14 5.87 45.98
CA ARG A 82 1.69 7.05 45.27
C ARG A 82 2.12 8.33 45.97
N VAL A 83 2.57 9.33 45.25
CA VAL A 83 2.98 10.63 45.78
C VAL A 83 2.31 11.74 45.01
N TYR A 84 1.73 12.71 45.71
CA TYR A 84 1.26 13.96 45.12
C TYR A 84 2.01 15.14 45.75
N ASP A 85 2.41 16.10 44.94
CA ASP A 85 3.07 17.35 45.36
C ASP A 85 2.40 18.53 44.64
N GLY A 86 1.66 19.35 45.38
CA GLY A 86 0.87 20.41 44.78
C GLY A 86 -0.16 21.05 45.71
N GLN A 87 -1.12 21.71 45.11
CA GLN A 87 -2.21 22.41 45.77
C GLN A 87 -3.31 21.43 46.15
N LEU A 88 -3.85 21.62 47.35
CA LEU A 88 -4.94 20.86 47.94
C LEU A 88 -6.09 21.81 48.33
N ALA A 89 -7.32 21.37 48.17
CA ALA A 89 -8.50 21.95 48.83
C ALA A 89 -9.27 20.82 49.49
N ASP A 90 -9.57 21.02 50.78
CA ASP A 90 -10.27 20.01 51.63
C ASP A 90 -9.67 18.59 51.52
N GLY A 91 -8.34 18.50 51.54
CA GLY A 91 -7.58 17.26 51.47
C GLY A 91 -7.45 16.63 50.08
N LEU A 92 -8.11 17.17 49.06
CA LEU A 92 -8.06 16.65 47.69
C LEU A 92 -7.13 17.50 46.80
N PRO A 93 -6.43 16.90 45.84
CA PRO A 93 -5.75 17.63 44.76
C PRO A 93 -6.68 18.65 44.12
N ASP A 94 -6.31 19.94 44.16
CA ASP A 94 -7.08 21.04 43.55
C ASP A 94 -6.12 22.20 43.23
N GLY A 95 -6.15 22.69 42.01
CA GLY A 95 -5.15 23.64 41.48
C GLY A 95 -4.05 22.95 40.68
N VAL A 96 -2.78 23.34 40.88
CA VAL A 96 -1.63 22.77 40.15
C VAL A 96 -0.86 21.78 41.02
N GLY A 97 -0.52 20.63 40.45
CA GLY A 97 0.23 19.61 41.17
C GLY A 97 0.81 18.51 40.29
N VAL A 98 1.67 17.72 40.91
CA VAL A 98 2.36 16.58 40.31
C VAL A 98 1.99 15.31 41.09
N GLU A 99 1.49 14.31 40.38
CA GLU A 99 1.29 12.96 40.89
C GLU A 99 2.35 12.03 40.29
N THR A 100 2.93 11.19 41.15
CA THR A 100 3.81 10.09 40.75
C THR A 100 3.26 8.80 41.30
N LEU A 101 3.03 7.83 40.44
CA LEU A 101 2.57 6.49 40.80
C LEU A 101 3.76 5.56 41.11
N PRO A 102 3.56 4.44 41.81
CA PRO A 102 4.63 3.50 42.15
C PRO A 102 5.34 2.88 40.97
N ASP A 103 4.66 2.75 39.85
CA ASP A 103 5.21 2.24 38.58
C ASP A 103 6.10 3.26 37.86
N GLY A 104 6.19 4.51 38.35
CA GLY A 104 6.91 5.60 37.74
C GLY A 104 6.07 6.49 36.82
N THR A 105 4.80 6.17 36.59
CA THR A 105 3.87 7.05 35.86
C THR A 105 3.76 8.40 36.54
N ARG A 106 3.90 9.48 35.81
CA ARG A 106 3.89 10.85 36.34
C ARG A 106 2.89 11.72 35.58
N TYR A 107 1.99 12.35 36.33
CA TYR A 107 1.12 13.41 35.85
C TYR A 107 1.55 14.76 36.44
N GLN A 108 1.62 15.78 35.60
CA GLN A 108 1.86 17.17 36.00
C GLN A 108 0.86 18.07 35.31
N GLY A 109 0.03 18.77 36.10
CA GLY A 109 -1.00 19.61 35.49
C GLY A 109 -1.98 20.14 36.51
N GLN A 110 -3.14 20.54 36.01
CA GLN A 110 -4.25 21.07 36.77
C GLN A 110 -5.10 19.94 37.34
N TRP A 111 -5.68 20.20 38.52
CA TRP A 111 -6.51 19.30 39.28
C TRP A 111 -7.79 20.00 39.73
N GLN A 112 -8.88 19.28 39.82
CA GLN A 112 -10.14 19.73 40.39
C GLN A 112 -10.79 18.60 41.18
N ALA A 113 -11.05 18.85 42.48
CA ALA A 113 -11.69 17.89 43.36
C ALA A 113 -11.08 16.46 43.27
N GLY A 114 -9.77 16.34 43.34
CA GLY A 114 -9.03 15.08 43.29
C GLY A 114 -8.89 14.45 41.91
N LYS A 115 -9.34 15.11 40.84
CA LYS A 115 -9.26 14.58 39.48
C LYS A 115 -8.41 15.48 38.55
N ARG A 116 -7.68 14.87 37.64
CA ARG A 116 -6.98 15.58 36.58
C ARG A 116 -7.99 16.44 35.81
N HIS A 117 -7.66 17.72 35.60
CA HIS A 117 -8.56 18.69 34.98
C HIS A 117 -7.73 19.75 34.27
N GLY A 118 -8.36 20.57 33.37
CA GLY A 118 -7.65 21.59 32.63
C GLY A 118 -6.46 21.06 31.84
N PHE A 119 -5.37 21.80 31.78
CA PHE A 119 -4.19 21.37 31.00
C PHE A 119 -3.19 20.59 31.87
N GLY A 120 -2.65 19.49 31.30
CA GLY A 120 -1.65 18.66 31.99
C GLY A 120 -0.95 17.67 31.08
N SER A 121 0.24 17.22 31.55
CA SER A 121 1.04 16.19 30.87
C SER A 121 1.13 14.93 31.71
N LEU A 122 0.96 13.78 31.07
CA LEU A 122 1.12 12.44 31.62
C LEU A 122 2.29 11.76 30.91
N SER A 123 3.23 11.21 31.68
CA SER A 123 4.27 10.30 31.19
C SER A 123 4.07 8.97 31.88
N ALA A 124 3.75 7.92 31.12
CA ALA A 124 3.52 6.59 31.65
C ALA A 124 4.82 5.78 31.78
N ALA A 125 4.80 4.76 32.63
CA ALA A 125 5.93 3.88 32.87
C ALA A 125 6.36 3.06 31.66
N ASP A 126 5.44 2.80 30.73
CA ASP A 126 5.69 2.10 29.46
C ASP A 126 6.36 2.97 28.39
N GLY A 127 6.57 4.27 28.68
CA GLY A 127 7.13 5.26 27.77
C GLY A 127 6.08 6.03 26.96
N SER A 128 4.81 5.69 27.08
CA SER A 128 3.76 6.51 26.45
C SER A 128 3.57 7.85 27.17
N ALA A 129 3.09 8.86 26.45
CA ALA A 129 2.88 10.19 26.97
C ALA A 129 1.62 10.84 26.39
N TYR A 130 1.03 11.73 27.18
CA TYR A 130 -0.07 12.60 26.74
C TYR A 130 0.15 14.01 27.24
N GLU A 131 -0.04 14.98 26.39
CA GLU A 131 -0.04 16.41 26.75
C GLU A 131 -1.28 17.07 26.15
N GLY A 132 -2.13 17.65 26.99
CA GLY A 132 -3.37 18.25 26.53
C GLY A 132 -4.35 18.52 27.66
N GLU A 133 -5.61 18.68 27.25
CA GLU A 133 -6.71 18.99 28.14
C GLU A 133 -7.26 17.73 28.83
N TRP A 134 -7.72 17.91 30.06
CA TRP A 134 -8.29 16.88 30.91
C TRP A 134 -9.63 17.35 31.49
N GLN A 135 -10.59 16.47 31.56
CA GLN A 135 -11.86 16.71 32.21
C GLN A 135 -12.28 15.52 33.08
N ASN A 136 -12.44 15.75 34.38
CA ASN A 136 -12.84 14.71 35.34
C ASN A 136 -11.95 13.45 35.36
N GLY A 137 -10.65 13.60 35.12
CA GLY A 137 -9.67 12.52 35.09
C GLY A 137 -9.45 11.88 33.71
N LEU A 138 -10.24 12.26 32.71
CA LEU A 138 -10.19 11.72 31.34
C LEU A 138 -9.59 12.74 30.38
N ARG A 139 -8.90 12.29 29.34
CA ARG A 139 -8.44 13.13 28.22
C ARG A 139 -9.65 13.71 27.51
N PHE A 140 -9.60 15.02 27.26
CA PHE A 140 -10.69 15.77 26.69
C PHE A 140 -10.11 16.97 25.92
N GLY A 141 -10.92 17.63 25.04
CA GLY A 141 -10.44 18.78 24.27
C GLY A 141 -9.24 18.47 23.39
N SER A 142 -8.32 19.41 23.26
CA SER A 142 -7.15 19.26 22.40
C SER A 142 -5.98 18.60 23.15
N GLY A 143 -5.28 17.68 22.47
CA GLY A 143 -4.09 17.04 23.06
C GLY A 143 -3.31 16.17 22.10
N THR A 144 -2.05 15.94 22.46
CA THR A 144 -1.11 15.07 21.75
C THR A 144 -0.83 13.84 22.59
N TYR A 145 -0.98 12.67 22.00
CA TYR A 145 -0.60 11.38 22.55
C TYR A 145 0.59 10.81 21.79
N LEU A 146 1.54 10.25 22.50
CA LEU A 146 2.65 9.47 21.99
C LEU A 146 2.60 8.08 22.63
N GLY A 147 2.42 7.05 21.83
CA GLY A 147 2.46 5.65 22.27
C GLY A 147 3.88 5.15 22.48
N ALA A 148 4.04 4.13 23.32
CA ALA A 148 5.32 3.45 23.58
C ALA A 148 5.90 2.78 22.32
N ASP A 149 5.05 2.43 21.35
CA ASP A 149 5.38 1.86 20.05
C ASP A 149 5.73 2.89 18.97
N GLY A 150 5.62 4.20 19.29
CA GLY A 150 5.84 5.31 18.37
C GLY A 150 4.59 5.83 17.67
N ASP A 151 3.41 5.24 17.92
CA ASP A 151 2.14 5.82 17.47
C ASP A 151 1.97 7.24 18.05
N ARG A 152 1.60 8.18 17.20
CA ARG A 152 1.29 9.56 17.61
C ARG A 152 -0.12 9.94 17.16
N TYR A 153 -0.86 10.55 18.06
CA TYR A 153 -2.12 11.22 17.73
C TYR A 153 -2.08 12.67 18.21
N ASP A 154 -2.47 13.60 17.33
CA ASP A 154 -2.57 15.03 17.60
C ASP A 154 -3.95 15.50 17.16
N GLY A 155 -4.79 15.90 18.10
CA GLY A 155 -6.16 16.25 17.77
C GLY A 155 -7.07 16.36 18.98
N GLU A 156 -8.37 16.26 18.71
CA GLU A 156 -9.42 16.38 19.72
C GLU A 156 -9.69 15.04 20.43
N TRP A 157 -10.03 15.12 21.70
CA TRP A 157 -10.30 14.01 22.59
C TRP A 157 -11.65 14.14 23.29
N ALA A 158 -12.34 13.04 23.45
CA ALA A 158 -13.50 12.95 24.31
C ALA A 158 -13.50 11.59 25.05
N TYR A 159 -13.58 11.63 26.37
CA TYR A 159 -13.68 10.42 27.21
C TYR A 159 -12.54 9.41 26.94
N ASP A 160 -11.28 9.88 26.94
CA ASP A 160 -10.07 9.12 26.64
C ASP A 160 -9.95 8.57 25.21
N GLN A 161 -10.81 8.99 24.29
CA GLN A 161 -10.80 8.53 22.91
C GLN A 161 -10.58 9.67 21.92
N PRO A 162 -9.83 9.48 20.82
CA PRO A 162 -9.82 10.38 19.69
C PRO A 162 -11.24 10.72 19.21
N SER A 163 -11.54 12.01 19.05
CA SER A 163 -12.85 12.51 18.66
C SER A 163 -12.66 13.84 17.90
N GLY A 164 -13.68 14.31 17.16
CA GLY A 164 -13.53 15.53 16.38
C GLY A 164 -12.46 15.42 15.30
N PHE A 165 -11.67 16.46 15.08
CA PHE A 165 -10.63 16.47 14.05
C PHE A 165 -9.24 16.15 14.64
N GLY A 166 -8.47 15.32 13.93
CA GLY A 166 -7.13 14.96 14.38
C GLY A 166 -6.29 14.23 13.34
N THR A 167 -4.98 14.16 13.60
CA THR A 167 -4.00 13.43 12.81
C THR A 167 -3.38 12.31 13.63
N ARG A 168 -3.43 11.10 13.10
CA ARG A 168 -2.67 9.96 13.63
C ARG A 168 -1.52 9.63 12.69
N LEU A 169 -0.32 9.52 13.23
CA LEU A 169 0.84 8.90 12.60
C LEU A 169 1.11 7.59 13.31
N ALA A 170 0.86 6.49 12.63
CA ALA A 170 1.12 5.15 13.15
C ALA A 170 2.61 4.80 13.09
N ALA A 171 3.06 3.89 13.95
CA ALA A 171 4.45 3.43 14.00
C ALA A 171 4.94 2.80 12.68
N ASP A 172 4.02 2.25 11.88
CA ASP A 172 4.31 1.70 10.55
C ASP A 172 4.37 2.76 9.43
N GLY A 173 4.21 4.05 9.78
CA GLY A 173 4.23 5.18 8.86
C GLY A 173 2.88 5.48 8.18
N GLU A 174 1.80 4.78 8.53
CA GLU A 174 0.46 5.16 8.09
C GLU A 174 0.07 6.50 8.74
N THR A 175 -0.39 7.46 7.95
CA THR A 175 -0.90 8.75 8.43
C THR A 175 -2.38 8.86 8.09
N TYR A 176 -3.20 9.18 9.08
CA TYR A 176 -4.59 9.56 8.85
C TYR A 176 -4.84 10.95 9.42
N THR A 177 -5.42 11.83 8.59
CA THR A 177 -5.87 13.18 8.97
C THR A 177 -7.33 13.34 8.61
N GLY A 178 -8.17 13.61 9.59
CA GLY A 178 -9.62 13.72 9.37
C GLY A 178 -10.42 13.64 10.65
N GLU A 179 -11.71 13.36 10.49
CA GLU A 179 -12.66 13.26 11.59
C GLU A 179 -12.56 11.91 12.30
N TRP A 180 -12.82 11.94 13.61
CA TRP A 180 -12.80 10.81 14.53
C TRP A 180 -14.06 10.75 15.37
N ALA A 181 -14.54 9.57 15.65
CA ALA A 181 -15.62 9.32 16.59
C ALA A 181 -15.33 8.05 17.40
N GLY A 182 -15.26 8.16 18.74
CA GLY A 182 -15.02 7.02 19.62
C GLY A 182 -13.75 6.24 19.29
N GLY A 183 -12.65 6.94 18.96
CA GLY A 183 -11.37 6.35 18.61
C GLY A 183 -11.30 5.72 17.23
N ARG A 184 -12.32 5.90 16.38
CA ARG A 184 -12.37 5.36 15.02
C ARG A 184 -12.42 6.48 13.99
N ARG A 185 -11.84 6.22 12.79
CA ARG A 185 -11.98 7.10 11.63
C ARG A 185 -13.47 7.25 11.28
N TYR A 186 -13.92 8.48 11.11
CA TYR A 186 -15.31 8.83 10.83
C TYR A 186 -15.36 10.05 9.93
N GLY A 187 -16.54 10.37 9.33
CA GLY A 187 -16.70 11.56 8.51
C GLY A 187 -15.73 11.64 7.34
N TYR A 188 -15.20 12.81 7.06
CA TYR A 188 -14.24 13.00 5.97
C TYR A 188 -12.79 12.92 6.46
N GLY A 189 -11.94 12.22 5.69
CA GLY A 189 -10.52 12.11 6.05
C GLY A 189 -9.64 11.60 4.93
N ARG A 190 -8.34 11.87 5.08
CA ARG A 190 -7.27 11.44 4.18
C ARG A 190 -6.36 10.44 4.90
N LEU A 191 -6.21 9.28 4.29
CA LEU A 191 -5.27 8.24 4.68
C LEU A 191 -4.10 8.22 3.71
N GLU A 192 -2.89 8.11 4.23
CA GLU A 192 -1.68 7.83 3.44
C GLU A 192 -0.90 6.71 4.12
N THR A 193 -0.64 5.63 3.39
CA THR A 193 0.17 4.51 3.90
C THR A 193 1.65 4.74 3.62
N ALA A 194 2.54 4.08 4.37
CA ALA A 194 3.99 4.11 4.11
C ALA A 194 4.36 3.62 2.71
N ALA A 195 3.51 2.82 2.08
CA ALA A 195 3.65 2.37 0.70
C ALA A 195 3.26 3.43 -0.33
N GLY A 196 2.68 4.57 0.09
CA GLY A 196 2.24 5.64 -0.80
C GLY A 196 0.84 5.45 -1.40
N LEU A 197 0.03 4.52 -0.85
CA LEU A 197 -1.41 4.51 -1.15
C LEU A 197 -2.04 5.71 -0.44
N VAL A 198 -2.82 6.49 -1.17
CA VAL A 198 -3.58 7.62 -0.64
C VAL A 198 -5.06 7.38 -0.87
N TYR A 199 -5.85 7.45 0.20
CA TYR A 199 -7.30 7.50 0.12
C TYR A 199 -7.81 8.82 0.70
N GLU A 200 -8.72 9.47 0.00
CA GLU A 200 -9.39 10.69 0.44
C GLU A 200 -10.89 10.55 0.23
N GLY A 201 -11.67 10.61 1.30
CA GLY A 201 -13.11 10.37 1.22
C GLY A 201 -13.76 10.16 2.57
N THR A 202 -14.96 9.60 2.55
CA THR A 202 -15.77 9.36 3.75
C THR A 202 -15.43 8.05 4.44
N TRP A 203 -15.59 8.06 5.79
CA TRP A 203 -15.30 6.95 6.69
C TRP A 203 -16.48 6.71 7.64
N VAL A 204 -16.77 5.47 7.93
CA VAL A 204 -17.73 5.05 8.95
C VAL A 204 -17.14 3.89 9.73
N ASP A 205 -17.08 4.04 11.06
CA ASP A 205 -16.54 3.00 11.98
C ASP A 205 -15.13 2.48 11.62
N GLY A 206 -14.28 3.34 11.05
CA GLY A 206 -12.92 3.01 10.67
C GLY A 206 -12.77 2.44 9.26
N GLU A 207 -13.86 2.19 8.53
CA GLU A 207 -13.89 1.65 7.17
C GLU A 207 -14.23 2.73 6.13
N ARG A 208 -13.66 2.64 4.92
CA ARG A 208 -14.01 3.52 3.78
C ARG A 208 -15.48 3.30 3.42
N HIS A 209 -16.21 4.39 3.29
CA HIS A 209 -17.66 4.38 3.01
C HIS A 209 -18.04 5.60 2.18
N GLY A 210 -19.24 5.58 1.54
CA GLY A 210 -19.70 6.71 0.73
C GLY A 210 -18.76 7.02 -0.43
N TYR A 211 -18.56 8.29 -0.77
CA TYR A 211 -17.72 8.68 -1.90
C TYR A 211 -16.26 8.92 -1.48
N GLY A 212 -15.32 8.45 -2.32
CA GLY A 212 -13.90 8.67 -2.08
C GLY A 212 -13.03 8.36 -3.29
N THR A 213 -11.80 8.88 -3.25
CA THR A 213 -10.77 8.68 -4.25
C THR A 213 -9.60 7.90 -3.64
N GLU A 214 -9.16 6.85 -4.32
CA GLU A 214 -7.97 6.09 -3.98
C GLU A 214 -6.92 6.25 -5.07
N HIS A 215 -5.72 6.68 -4.69
CA HIS A 215 -4.52 6.68 -5.54
C HIS A 215 -3.57 5.59 -5.06
N ARG A 216 -3.15 4.70 -5.96
CA ARG A 216 -2.25 3.59 -5.62
C ARG A 216 -0.83 3.88 -6.07
N PRO A 217 0.18 3.29 -5.43
CA PRO A 217 1.59 3.46 -5.78
C PRO A 217 1.94 3.04 -7.20
N ASP A 218 1.18 2.12 -7.78
CA ASP A 218 1.33 1.71 -9.18
C ASP A 218 0.89 2.80 -10.18
N GLY A 219 0.20 3.84 -9.71
CA GLY A 219 -0.36 4.93 -10.49
C GLY A 219 -1.82 4.71 -10.88
N SER A 220 -2.42 3.59 -10.51
CA SER A 220 -3.86 3.39 -10.71
C SER A 220 -4.67 4.25 -9.74
N ARG A 221 -5.88 4.62 -10.16
CA ARG A 221 -6.79 5.46 -9.38
C ARG A 221 -8.19 4.88 -9.42
N TYR A 222 -8.87 4.90 -8.28
CA TYR A 222 -10.32 4.69 -8.23
C TYR A 222 -11.00 5.93 -7.67
N GLU A 223 -12.09 6.34 -8.28
CA GLU A 223 -12.95 7.45 -7.85
C GLU A 223 -14.39 7.00 -7.90
N GLY A 224 -15.08 6.95 -6.77
CA GLY A 224 -16.43 6.45 -6.70
C GLY A 224 -16.89 6.09 -5.29
N GLU A 225 -17.97 5.31 -5.24
CA GLU A 225 -18.57 4.88 -4.00
C GLU A 225 -17.85 3.70 -3.35
N TRP A 226 -17.89 3.69 -2.02
CA TRP A 226 -17.27 2.67 -1.16
C TRP A 226 -18.29 2.17 -0.14
N GLN A 227 -18.21 0.89 0.17
CA GLN A 227 -18.97 0.29 1.25
C GLN A 227 -18.09 -0.75 1.98
N ARG A 228 -17.80 -0.48 3.26
CA ARG A 228 -16.99 -1.38 4.11
C ARG A 228 -15.67 -1.78 3.45
N ASP A 229 -14.86 -0.78 3.09
CA ASP A 229 -13.58 -0.94 2.42
C ASP A 229 -13.61 -1.57 1.02
N LYS A 230 -14.80 -1.76 0.44
CA LYS A 230 -14.97 -2.30 -0.91
C LYS A 230 -15.50 -1.22 -1.86
N ARG A 231 -14.98 -1.19 -3.10
CA ARG A 231 -15.57 -0.41 -4.19
C ARG A 231 -16.99 -0.89 -4.41
N HIS A 232 -17.93 0.03 -4.44
CA HIS A 232 -19.37 -0.22 -4.53
C HIS A 232 -20.03 0.89 -5.33
N GLY A 233 -21.32 0.71 -5.73
CA GLY A 233 -22.07 1.76 -6.41
C GLY A 233 -21.40 2.27 -7.67
N GLN A 234 -21.55 3.54 -7.98
CA GLN A 234 -20.94 4.18 -9.15
C GLN A 234 -19.46 4.49 -8.89
N GLY A 235 -18.61 4.20 -9.89
CA GLY A 235 -17.19 4.53 -9.79
C GLY A 235 -16.40 4.27 -11.06
N ARG A 236 -15.26 4.98 -11.16
CA ARG A 236 -14.29 4.86 -12.25
C ARG A 236 -12.95 4.39 -11.70
N GLU A 237 -12.47 3.29 -12.23
CA GLU A 237 -11.08 2.86 -12.06
C GLU A 237 -10.29 3.22 -13.31
N THR A 238 -9.21 3.98 -13.14
CA THR A 238 -8.28 4.35 -14.20
C THR A 238 -6.95 3.66 -13.95
N ARG A 239 -6.41 3.01 -14.97
CA ARG A 239 -5.09 2.38 -14.93
C ARG A 239 -3.98 3.39 -15.24
N PRO A 240 -2.72 3.10 -14.91
CA PRO A 240 -1.60 3.99 -15.22
C PRO A 240 -1.42 4.26 -16.73
N ASP A 241 -1.80 3.32 -17.57
CA ASP A 241 -1.78 3.43 -19.04
C ASP A 241 -2.92 4.28 -19.64
N GLY A 242 -3.83 4.77 -18.79
CA GLY A 242 -4.97 5.58 -19.18
C GLY A 242 -6.24 4.78 -19.53
N ALA A 243 -6.18 3.47 -19.63
CA ALA A 243 -7.38 2.64 -19.75
C ALA A 243 -8.25 2.76 -18.48
N TYR A 244 -9.57 2.72 -18.64
CA TYR A 244 -10.46 2.84 -17.49
C TYR A 244 -11.71 1.98 -17.60
N HIS A 245 -12.30 1.70 -16.44
CA HIS A 245 -13.66 1.18 -16.30
C HIS A 245 -14.51 2.17 -15.51
N ASP A 246 -15.64 2.60 -16.08
CA ASP A 246 -16.59 3.53 -15.50
C ASP A 246 -17.96 2.86 -15.44
N GLY A 247 -18.52 2.67 -14.26
CA GLY A 247 -19.80 1.97 -14.14
C GLY A 247 -20.11 1.54 -12.71
N LEU A 248 -21.00 0.55 -12.59
CA LEU A 248 -21.38 0.01 -11.30
C LEU A 248 -20.36 -1.01 -10.80
N TRP A 249 -20.14 -0.99 -9.48
CA TRP A 249 -19.24 -1.85 -8.73
C TRP A 249 -19.96 -2.56 -7.59
N GLU A 250 -19.61 -3.78 -7.33
CA GLU A 250 -20.01 -4.53 -6.14
C GLU A 250 -18.85 -5.39 -5.64
N LEU A 251 -18.50 -5.24 -4.34
CA LEU A 251 -17.44 -6.01 -3.68
C LEU A 251 -16.10 -6.01 -4.46
N ASN A 252 -15.67 -4.82 -4.91
CA ASN A 252 -14.47 -4.57 -5.71
C ASN A 252 -14.53 -5.07 -7.17
N GLN A 253 -15.67 -5.52 -7.67
CA GLN A 253 -15.81 -6.04 -9.02
C GLN A 253 -16.81 -5.21 -9.82
N PRO A 254 -16.58 -5.00 -11.13
CA PRO A 254 -17.57 -4.41 -12.02
C PRO A 254 -18.83 -5.28 -12.07
N LEU A 255 -19.99 -4.68 -11.85
CA LEU A 255 -21.29 -5.36 -11.91
C LEU A 255 -22.38 -4.41 -12.39
N GLY A 256 -23.15 -4.81 -13.42
CA GLY A 256 -24.20 -3.97 -13.99
C GLY A 256 -23.73 -3.09 -15.14
N PRO A 257 -24.43 -1.99 -15.45
CA PRO A 257 -24.08 -1.12 -16.56
C PRO A 257 -22.72 -0.44 -16.34
N GLY A 258 -21.89 -0.41 -17.39
CA GLY A 258 -20.58 0.23 -17.36
C GLY A 258 -19.92 0.32 -18.72
N LEU A 259 -18.90 1.16 -18.79
CA LEU A 259 -18.04 1.41 -19.95
C LEU A 259 -16.60 1.03 -19.62
N ARG A 260 -15.98 0.22 -20.46
CA ARG A 260 -14.53 0.01 -20.47
C ARG A 260 -13.92 0.70 -21.68
N HIS A 261 -12.97 1.58 -21.42
CA HIS A 261 -12.14 2.24 -22.42
C HIS A 261 -10.77 1.57 -22.45
N ALA A 262 -10.38 1.05 -23.61
CA ALA A 262 -9.05 0.45 -23.79
C ALA A 262 -8.04 1.49 -24.27
N ILE A 263 -6.75 1.26 -24.00
CA ILE A 263 -5.64 2.11 -24.49
C ILE A 263 -5.64 2.27 -26.02
N SER A 264 -6.15 1.28 -26.74
CA SER A 264 -6.34 1.36 -28.21
C SER A 264 -7.45 2.34 -28.64
N GLY A 265 -8.19 2.92 -27.67
CA GLY A 265 -9.33 3.80 -27.94
C GLY A 265 -10.64 3.06 -28.23
N ILE A 266 -10.66 1.72 -28.12
CA ILE A 266 -11.89 0.92 -28.28
C ILE A 266 -12.71 1.03 -27.00
N ASP A 267 -13.99 1.38 -27.17
CA ASP A 267 -14.95 1.43 -26.08
C ASP A 267 -15.87 0.20 -26.10
N ILE A 268 -16.05 -0.41 -24.93
CA ILE A 268 -17.00 -1.51 -24.73
C ILE A 268 -17.92 -1.13 -23.57
N SER A 269 -19.19 -0.88 -23.88
CA SER A 269 -20.21 -0.61 -22.86
C SER A 269 -21.27 -1.71 -22.84
N GLY A 270 -21.81 -1.99 -21.66
CA GLY A 270 -22.84 -3.02 -21.50
C GLY A 270 -23.08 -3.43 -20.09
N MET A 271 -23.75 -4.58 -19.92
CA MET A 271 -24.01 -5.18 -18.61
C MET A 271 -22.82 -6.05 -18.23
N TRP A 272 -22.02 -5.58 -17.28
CA TRP A 272 -20.83 -6.26 -16.78
C TRP A 272 -21.19 -7.26 -15.68
N THR A 273 -20.54 -8.39 -15.71
CA THR A 273 -20.56 -9.37 -14.62
C THR A 273 -19.11 -9.72 -14.34
N ARG A 274 -18.53 -9.09 -13.33
CA ARG A 274 -17.09 -9.10 -13.06
C ARG A 274 -16.32 -8.49 -14.24
N ASP A 275 -15.42 -9.24 -14.86
CA ASP A 275 -14.63 -8.77 -16.01
C ASP A 275 -15.25 -9.11 -17.38
N THR A 276 -16.45 -9.69 -17.40
CA THR A 276 -17.14 -10.11 -18.63
C THR A 276 -18.35 -9.24 -18.93
N VAL A 277 -18.63 -9.06 -20.21
CA VAL A 277 -19.82 -8.38 -20.72
C VAL A 277 -20.44 -9.26 -21.82
N THR A 278 -21.67 -9.70 -21.61
CA THR A 278 -22.32 -10.63 -22.56
C THR A 278 -23.07 -9.94 -23.67
N THR A 279 -23.65 -8.76 -23.40
CA THR A 279 -24.40 -7.94 -24.37
C THR A 279 -24.05 -6.47 -24.15
N GLY A 280 -23.84 -5.73 -25.23
CA GLY A 280 -23.46 -4.34 -25.14
C GLY A 280 -23.19 -3.68 -26.49
N LEU A 281 -22.46 -2.58 -26.42
CA LEU A 281 -22.01 -1.78 -27.54
C LEU A 281 -20.48 -1.84 -27.62
N VAL A 282 -19.94 -2.13 -28.81
CA VAL A 282 -18.52 -1.94 -29.13
C VAL A 282 -18.42 -0.74 -30.08
N LYS A 283 -17.63 0.25 -29.71
CA LYS A 283 -17.36 1.44 -30.52
C LYS A 283 -15.89 1.45 -30.90
N LEU A 284 -15.62 1.53 -32.20
CA LEU A 284 -14.27 1.65 -32.74
C LEU A 284 -13.83 3.12 -32.80
N PRO A 285 -12.54 3.43 -32.63
CA PRO A 285 -12.00 4.79 -32.74
C PRO A 285 -12.30 5.47 -34.09
N THR A 286 -12.45 4.68 -35.15
CA THR A 286 -12.81 5.13 -36.51
C THR A 286 -14.27 5.51 -36.63
N GLY A 287 -15.12 5.26 -35.62
CA GLY A 287 -16.52 5.66 -35.57
C GLY A 287 -17.56 4.54 -35.65
N PRO A 288 -17.34 3.39 -36.31
CA PRO A 288 -18.31 2.31 -36.40
C PRO A 288 -18.70 1.73 -35.02
N GLU A 289 -19.97 1.37 -34.88
CA GLU A 289 -20.51 0.81 -33.66
C GLU A 289 -21.26 -0.50 -33.93
N TYR A 290 -21.10 -1.45 -33.01
CA TYR A 290 -21.86 -2.70 -32.96
C TYR A 290 -22.67 -2.75 -31.67
N ALA A 291 -23.96 -3.07 -31.78
CA ALA A 291 -24.82 -3.30 -30.62
C ALA A 291 -25.41 -4.71 -30.67
N GLY A 292 -25.26 -5.48 -29.61
CA GLY A 292 -25.79 -6.84 -29.54
C GLY A 292 -25.02 -7.75 -28.59
N PRO A 293 -25.19 -9.08 -28.76
CA PRO A 293 -24.40 -10.06 -28.00
C PRO A 293 -22.92 -9.93 -28.31
N LEU A 294 -22.07 -9.79 -27.26
CA LEU A 294 -20.62 -9.66 -27.38
C LEU A 294 -19.93 -11.01 -27.18
N PHE A 295 -20.26 -11.68 -26.07
CA PHE A 295 -19.70 -12.99 -25.72
C PHE A 295 -20.82 -13.99 -25.41
N GLY A 296 -20.52 -15.30 -25.54
CA GLY A 296 -21.41 -16.37 -25.13
C GLY A 296 -21.56 -16.44 -23.60
N ASP A 297 -22.49 -17.26 -23.12
CA ASP A 297 -22.90 -17.35 -21.70
C ASP A 297 -21.73 -17.59 -20.70
N ALA A 298 -20.64 -18.20 -21.15
CA ALA A 298 -19.44 -18.41 -20.34
C ALA A 298 -18.39 -17.30 -20.47
N GLY A 299 -18.63 -16.27 -21.29
CA GLY A 299 -17.66 -15.17 -21.54
C GLY A 299 -16.38 -15.60 -22.29
N ARG A 300 -16.32 -16.85 -22.77
CA ARG A 300 -15.11 -17.47 -23.34
C ARG A 300 -15.02 -17.41 -24.87
N SER A 301 -16.11 -17.12 -25.55
CA SER A 301 -16.15 -17.04 -27.00
C SER A 301 -16.90 -15.79 -27.45
N ALA A 302 -16.40 -15.11 -28.46
CA ALA A 302 -17.12 -14.01 -29.10
C ALA A 302 -18.39 -14.52 -29.76
N SER A 303 -19.46 -13.70 -29.73
CA SER A 303 -20.71 -14.08 -30.39
C SER A 303 -20.54 -14.16 -31.92
N PRO A 304 -21.23 -15.08 -32.61
CA PRO A 304 -21.16 -15.13 -34.08
C PRO A 304 -21.52 -13.81 -34.75
N ARG A 305 -22.52 -13.09 -34.22
CA ARG A 305 -22.93 -11.78 -34.76
C ARG A 305 -21.85 -10.70 -34.65
N LEU A 306 -21.15 -10.68 -33.49
CA LEU A 306 -19.99 -9.78 -33.32
C LEU A 306 -18.87 -10.13 -34.30
N LEU A 307 -18.56 -11.43 -34.44
CA LEU A 307 -17.54 -11.89 -35.35
C LEU A 307 -17.86 -11.53 -36.82
N ASP A 308 -19.11 -11.77 -37.26
CA ASP A 308 -19.56 -11.40 -38.62
C ASP A 308 -19.43 -9.89 -38.86
N TRP A 309 -19.82 -9.07 -37.86
CA TRP A 309 -19.67 -7.63 -37.96
C TRP A 309 -18.20 -7.20 -38.03
N LEU A 310 -17.34 -7.77 -37.16
CA LEU A 310 -15.90 -7.48 -37.15
C LEU A 310 -15.25 -7.90 -38.48
N VAL A 311 -15.58 -9.08 -39.02
CA VAL A 311 -15.09 -9.52 -40.34
C VAL A 311 -15.49 -8.53 -41.40
N GLY A 312 -16.77 -8.14 -41.47
CA GLY A 312 -17.23 -7.15 -42.44
C GLY A 312 -16.57 -5.78 -42.32
N MET A 313 -16.24 -5.33 -41.12
CA MET A 313 -15.49 -4.08 -40.89
C MET A 313 -14.01 -4.23 -41.26
N ALA A 314 -13.38 -5.33 -40.88
CA ALA A 314 -11.98 -5.63 -41.14
C ALA A 314 -11.71 -5.79 -42.65
N GLU A 315 -12.64 -6.42 -43.40
CA GLU A 315 -12.57 -6.54 -44.87
C GLU A 315 -12.73 -5.19 -45.59
N ARG A 316 -13.48 -4.25 -44.99
CA ARG A 316 -13.57 -2.86 -45.47
C ARG A 316 -12.35 -2.01 -45.10
N GLY A 317 -11.37 -2.59 -44.43
CA GLY A 317 -10.10 -1.93 -44.12
C GLY A 317 -10.07 -1.23 -42.76
N ASP A 318 -11.08 -1.42 -41.87
CA ASP A 318 -11.05 -0.82 -40.53
C ASP A 318 -9.94 -1.44 -39.67
N PRO A 319 -8.92 -0.68 -39.25
CA PRO A 319 -7.74 -1.23 -38.61
C PRO A 319 -8.02 -1.70 -37.19
N TYR A 320 -9.02 -1.14 -36.48
CA TYR A 320 -9.37 -1.54 -35.12
C TYR A 320 -10.24 -2.79 -35.12
N ALA A 321 -11.09 -2.97 -36.15
CA ALA A 321 -11.77 -4.24 -36.35
C ALA A 321 -10.77 -5.36 -36.67
N GLN A 322 -9.74 -5.08 -37.48
CA GLN A 322 -8.63 -6.00 -37.77
C GLN A 322 -7.86 -6.35 -36.49
N LEU A 323 -7.53 -5.35 -35.67
CA LEU A 323 -6.90 -5.56 -34.34
C LEU A 323 -7.75 -6.49 -33.45
N LEU A 324 -9.05 -6.18 -33.28
CA LEU A 324 -9.94 -6.99 -32.44
C LEU A 324 -10.07 -8.42 -32.98
N LEU A 325 -10.26 -8.56 -34.29
CA LEU A 325 -10.41 -9.89 -34.91
C LEU A 325 -9.13 -10.71 -34.78
N GLY A 326 -7.96 -10.09 -34.98
CA GLY A 326 -6.67 -10.74 -34.79
C GLY A 326 -6.45 -11.17 -33.32
N THR A 327 -6.80 -10.29 -32.37
CA THR A 327 -6.71 -10.57 -30.94
C THR A 327 -7.63 -11.73 -30.54
N LEU A 328 -8.89 -11.69 -30.95
CA LEU A 328 -9.84 -12.77 -30.65
C LEU A 328 -9.40 -14.13 -31.22
N ARG A 329 -8.71 -14.14 -32.37
CA ARG A 329 -8.17 -15.38 -32.96
C ARG A 329 -6.98 -15.96 -32.18
N LEU A 330 -6.29 -15.15 -31.38
CA LEU A 330 -5.22 -15.61 -30.48
C LEU A 330 -5.77 -16.10 -29.13
N GLU A 331 -6.76 -15.41 -28.58
CA GLU A 331 -7.22 -15.57 -27.19
C GLU A 331 -8.39 -16.58 -27.04
N LEU A 332 -9.07 -16.92 -28.13
CA LEU A 332 -10.18 -17.88 -28.08
C LEU A 332 -9.69 -19.29 -27.74
N ASP A 333 -10.48 -19.98 -26.88
CA ASP A 333 -10.23 -21.36 -26.48
C ASP A 333 -10.05 -22.30 -27.70
N ARG A 334 -9.04 -23.16 -27.65
CA ARG A 334 -8.83 -24.22 -28.64
C ARG A 334 -10.10 -25.08 -28.75
N PRO A 335 -10.64 -25.41 -29.95
CA PRO A 335 -9.98 -25.48 -31.25
C PRO A 335 -10.17 -24.26 -32.17
N ALA A 336 -10.75 -23.17 -31.71
CA ALA A 336 -11.05 -21.99 -32.56
C ALA A 336 -9.86 -21.00 -32.71
N ALA A 337 -8.76 -21.20 -32.01
CA ALA A 337 -7.54 -20.40 -32.18
C ALA A 337 -6.94 -20.65 -33.57
N ASP A 338 -6.72 -19.58 -34.32
CA ASP A 338 -6.11 -19.59 -35.64
C ASP A 338 -4.96 -18.57 -35.70
N PRO A 339 -3.75 -19.00 -35.32
CA PRO A 339 -2.59 -18.10 -35.29
C PRO A 339 -2.23 -17.49 -36.66
N GLU A 340 -2.53 -18.21 -37.77
CA GLU A 340 -2.27 -17.71 -39.12
C GLU A 340 -3.25 -16.60 -39.50
N ALA A 341 -4.52 -16.80 -39.28
CA ALA A 341 -5.52 -15.75 -39.44
C ALA A 341 -5.28 -14.56 -38.53
N ALA A 342 -4.88 -14.81 -37.24
CA ALA A 342 -4.51 -13.75 -36.31
C ALA A 342 -3.34 -12.92 -36.86
N ARG A 343 -2.27 -13.58 -37.33
CA ARG A 343 -1.10 -12.94 -37.94
C ARG A 343 -1.49 -12.07 -39.15
N ALA A 344 -2.39 -12.58 -40.00
CA ALA A 344 -2.84 -11.85 -41.16
C ALA A 344 -3.62 -10.57 -40.80
N TRP A 345 -4.55 -10.67 -39.83
CA TRP A 345 -5.34 -9.52 -39.39
C TRP A 345 -4.52 -8.50 -38.63
N LEU A 346 -3.70 -8.95 -37.65
CA LEU A 346 -2.79 -8.08 -36.93
C LEU A 346 -1.78 -7.41 -37.85
N GLY A 347 -1.33 -8.13 -38.90
CA GLY A 347 -0.45 -7.57 -39.93
C GLY A 347 -1.05 -6.36 -40.65
N ARG A 348 -2.29 -6.46 -41.09
CA ARG A 348 -3.00 -5.35 -41.74
C ARG A 348 -3.22 -4.16 -40.78
N ALA A 349 -3.61 -4.41 -39.56
CA ALA A 349 -3.78 -3.37 -38.56
C ALA A 349 -2.45 -2.69 -38.19
N ALA A 350 -1.36 -3.47 -38.14
CA ALA A 350 0.00 -2.94 -37.89
C ALA A 350 0.52 -2.09 -39.04
N GLU A 351 0.25 -2.49 -40.28
CA GLU A 351 0.55 -1.71 -41.51
C GLU A 351 -0.25 -0.40 -41.55
N ALA A 352 -1.47 -0.40 -41.00
CA ALA A 352 -2.28 0.80 -40.84
C ALA A 352 -1.81 1.70 -39.68
N GLY A 353 -0.76 1.31 -38.95
CA GLY A 353 -0.13 2.13 -37.92
C GLY A 353 -0.71 1.97 -36.53
N VAL A 354 -1.60 0.99 -36.24
CA VAL A 354 -2.16 0.79 -34.91
C VAL A 354 -1.09 0.23 -33.98
N ALA A 355 -0.67 0.99 -32.97
CA ALA A 355 0.41 0.64 -32.04
C ALA A 355 0.19 -0.69 -31.32
N GLU A 356 -1.01 -0.94 -30.80
CA GLU A 356 -1.37 -2.21 -30.15
C GLU A 356 -1.25 -3.39 -31.13
N ALA A 357 -1.62 -3.22 -32.40
CA ALA A 357 -1.49 -4.28 -33.39
C ALA A 357 -0.01 -4.54 -33.74
N GLN A 358 0.81 -3.50 -33.83
CA GLN A 358 2.26 -3.62 -34.04
C GLN A 358 2.89 -4.41 -32.89
N TYR A 359 2.56 -4.06 -31.64
CA TYR A 359 3.02 -4.79 -30.47
C TYR A 359 2.56 -6.26 -30.47
N ARG A 360 1.26 -6.53 -30.67
CA ARG A 360 0.72 -7.90 -30.67
C ARG A 360 1.28 -8.74 -31.81
N LEU A 361 1.46 -8.16 -33.00
CA LEU A 361 2.12 -8.85 -34.12
C LEU A 361 3.58 -9.19 -33.77
N ALA A 362 4.29 -8.29 -33.11
CA ALA A 362 5.65 -8.54 -32.65
C ALA A 362 5.71 -9.75 -31.69
N GLN A 363 4.73 -9.88 -30.78
CA GLN A 363 4.61 -11.05 -29.90
C GLN A 363 4.41 -12.36 -30.69
N VAL A 364 3.55 -12.34 -31.69
CA VAL A 364 3.28 -13.52 -32.55
C VAL A 364 4.50 -13.93 -33.36
N LEU A 365 5.34 -12.97 -33.75
CA LEU A 365 6.55 -13.20 -34.56
C LEU A 365 7.81 -13.44 -33.71
N LEU A 366 7.68 -13.40 -32.38
CA LEU A 366 8.81 -13.54 -31.48
C LEU A 366 9.52 -14.88 -31.69
N GLY A 367 10.85 -14.85 -31.91
CA GLY A 367 11.66 -16.04 -32.20
C GLY A 367 11.71 -16.44 -33.69
N GLU A 368 10.77 -15.99 -34.53
CA GLU A 368 10.76 -16.36 -35.95
C GLU A 368 11.43 -15.29 -36.85
N GLN A 369 11.13 -14.01 -36.60
CA GLN A 369 11.57 -12.90 -37.46
C GLN A 369 12.16 -11.74 -36.65
N PRO A 370 13.33 -11.92 -36.01
CA PRO A 370 13.88 -10.94 -35.06
C PRO A 370 13.97 -9.49 -35.63
N PRO A 371 14.45 -9.22 -36.85
CA PRO A 371 14.51 -7.84 -37.36
C PRO A 371 13.13 -7.19 -37.49
N ARG A 372 12.12 -7.97 -37.91
CA ARG A 372 10.75 -7.47 -38.03
C ARG A 372 10.10 -7.21 -36.66
N VAL A 373 10.39 -8.05 -35.70
CA VAL A 373 9.94 -7.86 -34.32
C VAL A 373 10.45 -6.53 -33.76
N VAL A 374 11.77 -6.26 -33.89
CA VAL A 374 12.35 -4.99 -33.47
C VAL A 374 11.73 -3.79 -34.15
N ALA A 375 11.51 -3.88 -35.50
CA ALA A 375 10.89 -2.79 -36.25
C ALA A 375 9.44 -2.51 -35.81
N LEU A 376 8.65 -3.56 -35.57
CA LEU A 376 7.27 -3.44 -35.07
C LEU A 376 7.23 -2.83 -33.67
N LEU A 377 8.09 -3.32 -32.76
CA LEU A 377 8.19 -2.76 -31.40
C LEU A 377 8.63 -1.30 -31.42
N ALA A 378 9.59 -0.93 -32.30
CA ALA A 378 10.02 0.45 -32.45
C ALA A 378 8.88 1.36 -32.94
N ALA A 379 8.12 0.89 -33.95
CA ALA A 379 6.98 1.64 -34.47
C ALA A 379 5.87 1.84 -33.40
N ALA A 380 5.61 0.84 -32.56
CA ALA A 380 4.68 0.97 -31.44
C ALA A 380 5.26 1.89 -30.34
N ALA A 381 6.54 1.76 -30.03
CA ALA A 381 7.23 2.57 -29.02
C ALA A 381 7.26 4.07 -29.39
N ASP A 382 7.39 4.39 -30.68
CA ASP A 382 7.32 5.77 -31.19
C ASP A 382 5.93 6.41 -31.01
N GLN A 383 4.91 5.58 -30.82
CA GLN A 383 3.56 5.98 -30.43
C GLN A 383 3.33 5.91 -28.91
N ASN A 384 4.39 5.86 -28.10
CA ASN A 384 4.36 5.74 -26.65
C ASN A 384 3.68 4.47 -26.11
N HIS A 385 3.64 3.38 -26.88
CA HIS A 385 3.11 2.11 -26.40
C HIS A 385 3.97 1.56 -25.27
N ALA A 386 3.43 1.47 -24.05
CA ALA A 386 4.17 1.18 -22.83
C ALA A 386 4.92 -0.16 -22.90
N GLU A 387 4.21 -1.25 -23.24
CA GLU A 387 4.81 -2.59 -23.26
C GLU A 387 5.78 -2.80 -24.44
N ALA A 388 5.61 -2.08 -25.57
CA ALA A 388 6.60 -2.09 -26.66
C ALA A 388 7.91 -1.42 -26.24
N ASN A 389 7.83 -0.28 -25.53
CA ASN A 389 8.99 0.36 -24.93
C ASN A 389 9.67 -0.57 -23.90
N ARG A 390 8.90 -1.20 -23.02
CA ARG A 390 9.46 -2.14 -22.03
C ARG A 390 10.21 -3.29 -22.72
N GLN A 391 9.62 -3.91 -23.71
CA GLN A 391 10.23 -5.04 -24.42
C GLN A 391 11.49 -4.65 -25.22
N LEU A 392 11.53 -3.45 -25.80
CA LEU A 392 12.77 -2.93 -26.38
C LEU A 392 13.84 -2.72 -25.29
N GLY A 393 13.44 -2.26 -24.11
CA GLY A 393 14.31 -2.21 -22.95
C GLY A 393 14.91 -3.58 -22.63
N ASP A 394 14.10 -4.64 -22.56
CA ASP A 394 14.52 -6.03 -22.34
C ASP A 394 15.53 -6.47 -23.42
N PHE A 395 15.28 -6.17 -24.68
CA PHE A 395 16.18 -6.53 -25.79
C PHE A 395 17.53 -5.84 -25.69
N TYR A 396 17.54 -4.54 -25.36
CA TYR A 396 18.81 -3.82 -25.20
C TYR A 396 19.53 -4.18 -23.88
N ALA A 397 18.80 -4.53 -22.83
CA ALA A 397 19.41 -4.98 -21.57
C ALA A 397 20.10 -6.35 -21.74
N SER A 398 19.43 -7.29 -22.42
CA SER A 398 19.93 -8.66 -22.58
C SER A 398 20.86 -8.84 -23.79
N GLY A 399 20.78 -7.99 -24.80
CA GLY A 399 21.44 -8.20 -26.08
C GLY A 399 20.70 -9.17 -27.00
N TYR A 400 19.45 -9.52 -26.69
CA TYR A 400 18.63 -10.38 -27.55
C TYR A 400 18.18 -9.63 -28.79
N THR A 401 18.50 -10.13 -29.97
CA THR A 401 18.16 -9.57 -31.30
C THR A 401 18.80 -8.22 -31.66
N VAL A 402 19.29 -7.47 -30.70
CA VAL A 402 20.01 -6.20 -30.88
C VAL A 402 21.28 -6.21 -30.05
N PRO A 403 22.33 -5.44 -30.40
CA PRO A 403 23.52 -5.31 -29.56
C PRO A 403 23.12 -4.79 -28.17
N ARG A 404 23.67 -5.41 -27.12
CA ARG A 404 23.45 -4.99 -25.73
C ARG A 404 23.82 -3.52 -25.54
N SER A 405 22.97 -2.76 -24.90
CA SER A 405 23.20 -1.37 -24.52
C SER A 405 22.35 -1.02 -23.29
N PRO A 406 22.91 -1.15 -22.08
CA PRO A 406 22.19 -0.74 -20.86
C PRO A 406 21.71 0.70 -20.88
N GLU A 407 22.48 1.60 -21.51
CA GLU A 407 22.06 2.99 -21.66
C GLU A 407 20.75 3.13 -22.47
N ARG A 408 20.64 2.40 -23.61
CA ARG A 408 19.40 2.38 -24.40
C ARG A 408 18.27 1.69 -23.66
N ALA A 409 18.57 0.62 -22.94
CA ALA A 409 17.59 -0.09 -22.12
C ALA A 409 16.97 0.84 -21.07
N ILE A 410 17.80 1.61 -20.34
CA ILE A 410 17.34 2.63 -19.38
C ILE A 410 16.42 3.64 -20.07
N GLY A 411 16.79 4.11 -21.27
CA GLY A 411 15.98 5.05 -22.04
C GLY A 411 14.59 4.48 -22.42
N TYR A 412 14.54 3.25 -22.89
CA TYR A 412 13.29 2.59 -23.25
C TYR A 412 12.43 2.24 -22.04
N TYR A 413 13.02 1.72 -20.96
CA TYR A 413 12.29 1.46 -19.71
C TYR A 413 11.73 2.76 -19.13
N GLN A 414 12.49 3.87 -19.16
CA GLN A 414 11.97 5.16 -18.70
C GLN A 414 10.74 5.59 -19.53
N ARG A 415 10.78 5.49 -20.87
CA ARG A 415 9.62 5.78 -21.71
C ARG A 415 8.43 4.87 -21.40
N ALA A 416 8.68 3.59 -21.07
CA ALA A 416 7.64 2.67 -20.64
C ALA A 416 7.03 3.07 -19.30
N VAL A 417 7.85 3.51 -18.34
CA VAL A 417 7.40 4.05 -17.04
C VAL A 417 6.54 5.30 -17.24
N ASP A 418 6.98 6.23 -18.09
CA ASP A 418 6.26 7.46 -18.40
C ASP A 418 4.93 7.19 -19.13
N ALA A 419 4.87 6.09 -19.89
CA ALA A 419 3.65 5.59 -20.52
C ALA A 419 2.79 4.70 -19.60
N GLY A 420 3.12 4.58 -18.30
CA GLY A 420 2.32 3.90 -17.29
C GLY A 420 2.61 2.41 -17.08
N SER A 421 3.70 1.84 -17.63
CA SER A 421 4.06 0.45 -17.35
C SER A 421 4.60 0.29 -15.93
N VAL A 422 3.84 -0.41 -15.07
CA VAL A 422 4.27 -0.75 -13.71
C VAL A 422 5.40 -1.77 -13.74
N ALA A 423 5.37 -2.72 -14.68
CA ALA A 423 6.43 -3.71 -14.86
C ALA A 423 7.76 -3.04 -15.20
N ALA A 424 7.75 -2.04 -16.09
CA ALA A 424 8.96 -1.31 -16.45
C ALA A 424 9.60 -0.56 -15.27
N ARG A 425 8.84 -0.16 -14.24
CA ARG A 425 9.42 0.43 -13.02
C ARG A 425 10.33 -0.57 -12.30
N ASN A 426 9.89 -1.82 -12.20
CA ASN A 426 10.70 -2.89 -11.62
C ASN A 426 11.94 -3.18 -12.48
N ASP A 427 11.76 -3.30 -13.79
CA ASP A 427 12.84 -3.64 -14.72
C ASP A 427 13.90 -2.53 -14.77
N LEU A 428 13.46 -1.25 -14.78
CA LEU A 428 14.35 -0.10 -14.71
C LEU A 428 15.10 -0.05 -13.37
N ALA A 429 14.39 -0.25 -12.26
CA ALA A 429 15.01 -0.25 -10.94
C ALA A 429 16.04 -1.37 -10.80
N TRP A 430 15.72 -2.58 -11.30
CA TRP A 430 16.65 -3.70 -11.35
C TRP A 430 17.90 -3.35 -12.15
N LEU A 431 17.75 -2.84 -13.37
CA LEU A 431 18.89 -2.49 -14.23
C LEU A 431 19.77 -1.41 -13.59
N LEU A 432 19.17 -0.35 -13.02
CA LEU A 432 19.89 0.72 -12.32
C LEU A 432 20.65 0.20 -11.08
N ALA A 433 20.11 -0.81 -10.39
CA ALA A 433 20.74 -1.39 -9.21
C ALA A 433 21.86 -2.37 -9.54
N THR A 434 21.78 -3.10 -10.68
CA THR A 434 22.60 -4.30 -10.92
C THR A 434 23.52 -4.21 -12.12
N THR A 435 23.43 -3.14 -12.95
CA THR A 435 24.29 -3.00 -14.14
C THR A 435 25.78 -3.06 -13.80
N SER A 436 26.58 -3.75 -14.64
CA SER A 436 28.05 -3.78 -14.55
C SER A 436 28.69 -2.41 -14.84
N GLU A 437 27.99 -1.54 -15.59
CA GLU A 437 28.46 -0.19 -15.93
C GLU A 437 28.28 0.75 -14.74
N GLU A 438 29.35 1.02 -13.99
CA GLU A 438 29.30 1.85 -12.76
C GLU A 438 28.73 3.24 -12.98
N THR A 439 28.95 3.83 -14.15
CA THR A 439 28.44 5.17 -14.49
C THR A 439 26.92 5.22 -14.69
N LEU A 440 26.30 4.08 -14.93
CA LEU A 440 24.84 3.94 -15.08
C LEU A 440 24.16 3.42 -13.82
N ARG A 441 24.96 2.93 -12.84
CA ARG A 441 24.42 2.41 -11.57
C ARG A 441 23.92 3.56 -10.70
N ASP A 442 22.63 3.51 -10.31
CA ASP A 442 21.98 4.56 -9.53
C ASP A 442 21.01 3.93 -8.51
N GLY A 443 21.54 3.62 -7.33
CA GLY A 443 20.77 2.98 -6.25
C GLY A 443 19.64 3.87 -5.73
N GLU A 444 19.85 5.18 -5.63
CA GLU A 444 18.84 6.11 -5.13
C GLU A 444 17.64 6.21 -6.10
N ARG A 445 17.91 6.31 -7.39
CA ARG A 445 16.86 6.31 -8.40
C ARG A 445 16.13 4.96 -8.46
N ALA A 446 16.87 3.85 -8.32
CA ALA A 446 16.27 2.52 -8.22
C ALA A 446 15.31 2.42 -7.01
N LEU A 447 15.73 2.93 -5.84
CA LEU A 447 14.89 2.99 -4.64
C LEU A 447 13.62 3.83 -4.86
N ALA A 448 13.74 5.01 -5.47
CA ALA A 448 12.60 5.87 -5.75
C ALA A 448 11.55 5.19 -6.66
N LEU A 449 11.99 4.36 -7.61
CA LEU A 449 11.12 3.62 -8.53
C LEU A 449 10.41 2.43 -7.85
N ILE A 450 11.15 1.61 -7.08
CA ILE A 450 10.66 0.30 -6.65
C ILE A 450 10.06 0.31 -5.25
N ARG A 451 10.54 1.17 -4.33
CA ARG A 451 10.12 1.15 -2.92
C ARG A 451 8.60 1.27 -2.74
N PRO A 452 7.89 2.21 -3.39
CA PRO A 452 6.44 2.33 -3.24
C PRO A 452 5.71 1.05 -3.68
N ILE A 453 6.12 0.46 -4.81
CA ILE A 453 5.49 -0.74 -5.37
C ILE A 453 5.79 -1.97 -4.51
N ALA A 454 7.04 -2.15 -4.08
CA ALA A 454 7.44 -3.28 -3.25
C ALA A 454 6.70 -3.30 -1.91
N LEU A 455 6.59 -2.15 -1.25
CA LEU A 455 5.87 -2.00 0.01
C LEU A 455 4.35 -2.19 -0.16
N TYR A 456 3.80 -1.75 -1.29
CA TYR A 456 2.38 -1.89 -1.59
C TYR A 456 1.99 -3.34 -1.92
N THR A 457 2.77 -4.02 -2.76
CA THR A 457 2.44 -5.37 -3.25
C THR A 457 2.92 -6.48 -2.33
N GLY A 458 4.04 -6.27 -1.62
CA GLY A 458 4.73 -7.33 -0.88
C GLY A 458 5.20 -8.49 -1.75
N ALA A 459 5.16 -8.33 -3.08
CA ALA A 459 5.54 -9.39 -4.01
C ALA A 459 7.05 -9.65 -3.96
N TRP A 460 7.45 -10.92 -3.85
CA TRP A 460 8.86 -11.29 -3.70
C TRP A 460 9.77 -10.72 -4.79
N ARG A 461 9.30 -10.61 -6.04
CA ARG A 461 10.07 -10.02 -7.15
C ARG A 461 10.38 -8.55 -6.91
N HIS A 462 9.39 -7.78 -6.45
CA HIS A 462 9.58 -6.37 -6.13
C HIS A 462 10.47 -6.18 -4.88
N LEU A 463 10.34 -7.06 -3.89
CA LEU A 463 11.20 -7.04 -2.70
C LEU A 463 12.64 -7.41 -3.03
N ASP A 464 12.88 -8.36 -3.93
CA ASP A 464 14.22 -8.71 -4.40
C ASP A 464 14.89 -7.55 -5.13
N THR A 465 14.14 -6.85 -6.01
CA THR A 465 14.61 -5.62 -6.66
C THR A 465 14.87 -4.50 -5.64
N LEU A 466 14.02 -4.37 -4.62
CA LEU A 466 14.21 -3.39 -3.55
C LEU A 466 15.50 -3.68 -2.74
N ALA A 467 15.78 -4.95 -2.45
CA ALA A 467 17.02 -5.35 -1.78
C ALA A 467 18.25 -5.00 -2.63
N ALA A 468 18.21 -5.26 -3.95
CA ALA A 468 19.28 -4.89 -4.86
C ALA A 468 19.50 -3.37 -4.90
N ALA A 469 18.41 -2.60 -4.91
CA ALA A 469 18.46 -1.14 -4.89
C ALA A 469 19.10 -0.59 -3.61
N TRP A 470 18.75 -1.13 -2.42
CA TRP A 470 19.39 -0.77 -1.16
C TRP A 470 20.89 -1.09 -1.15
N ALA A 471 21.28 -2.27 -1.68
CA ALA A 471 22.69 -2.64 -1.79
C ALA A 471 23.46 -1.71 -2.75
N ALA A 472 22.84 -1.29 -3.86
CA ALA A 472 23.43 -0.34 -4.80
C ALA A 472 23.59 1.07 -4.19
N ALA A 473 22.73 1.45 -3.25
CA ALA A 473 22.82 2.69 -2.46
C ALA A 473 23.85 2.58 -1.31
N GLY A 474 24.45 1.39 -1.07
CA GLY A 474 25.43 1.16 0.00
C GLY A 474 24.83 0.72 1.34
N GLU A 475 23.52 0.58 1.43
CA GLU A 475 22.77 0.23 2.65
C GLU A 475 22.61 -1.29 2.79
N PHE A 476 23.74 -1.98 3.01
CA PHE A 476 23.81 -3.45 2.96
C PHE A 476 23.05 -4.16 4.07
N GLU A 477 22.95 -3.58 5.26
CA GLU A 477 22.18 -4.15 6.37
C GLU A 477 20.67 -4.18 6.01
N THR A 478 20.17 -3.07 5.51
CA THR A 478 18.78 -2.96 5.01
C THR A 478 18.54 -3.88 3.83
N ALA A 479 19.49 -3.96 2.89
CA ALA A 479 19.41 -4.85 1.74
C ALA A 479 19.29 -6.32 2.16
N ALA A 480 20.10 -6.76 3.14
CA ALA A 480 20.05 -8.13 3.66
C ALA A 480 18.70 -8.43 4.32
N ALA A 481 18.20 -7.52 5.16
CA ALA A 481 16.91 -7.70 5.82
C ALA A 481 15.75 -7.78 4.80
N VAL A 482 15.74 -6.93 3.78
CA VAL A 482 14.72 -6.97 2.72
C VAL A 482 14.83 -8.25 1.89
N ALA A 483 16.04 -8.72 1.60
CA ALA A 483 16.26 -9.98 0.87
C ALA A 483 15.76 -11.21 1.65
N GLU A 484 15.89 -11.23 2.97
CA GLU A 484 15.30 -12.28 3.82
C GLU A 484 13.76 -12.29 3.72
N VAL A 485 13.13 -11.11 3.77
CA VAL A 485 11.68 -10.98 3.57
C VAL A 485 11.27 -11.43 2.17
N ALA A 486 12.04 -11.08 1.15
CA ALA A 486 11.78 -11.51 -0.23
C ALA A 486 11.84 -13.04 -0.37
N LEU A 487 12.82 -13.71 0.26
CA LEU A 487 12.91 -15.17 0.29
C LEU A 487 11.72 -15.82 0.99
N GLN A 488 11.29 -15.27 2.13
CA GLN A 488 10.10 -15.76 2.83
C GLN A 488 8.84 -15.60 1.97
N ALA A 489 8.68 -14.46 1.30
CA ALA A 489 7.55 -14.23 0.39
C ALA A 489 7.58 -15.16 -0.82
N HIS A 490 8.78 -15.49 -1.35
CA HIS A 490 8.96 -16.48 -2.41
C HIS A 490 8.54 -17.88 -1.94
N ASP A 491 8.99 -18.32 -0.76
CA ASP A 491 8.68 -19.64 -0.21
C ASP A 491 7.17 -19.82 0.10
N LEU A 492 6.45 -18.74 0.34
CA LEU A 492 4.99 -18.72 0.52
C LEU A 492 4.22 -18.68 -0.81
N SER A 493 4.90 -18.45 -1.94
CA SER A 493 4.30 -18.40 -3.27
C SER A 493 4.41 -19.76 -3.95
N ASP A 494 3.31 -20.28 -4.50
CA ASP A 494 3.30 -21.53 -5.28
C ASP A 494 4.04 -21.44 -6.64
N ALA A 495 4.62 -20.28 -6.95
CA ALA A 495 5.13 -19.93 -8.28
C ALA A 495 6.65 -19.96 -8.43
N GLY A 496 7.40 -20.30 -7.39
CA GLY A 496 8.87 -20.24 -7.43
C GLY A 496 9.53 -21.53 -7.89
N ASP A 497 10.42 -21.45 -8.89
CA ASP A 497 11.34 -22.54 -9.15
C ASP A 497 12.55 -22.46 -8.18
N GLY A 498 13.18 -23.60 -7.94
CA GLY A 498 14.33 -23.68 -7.02
C GLY A 498 15.54 -22.86 -7.50
N SER A 499 15.63 -22.54 -8.79
CA SER A 499 16.74 -21.76 -9.36
C SER A 499 16.64 -20.27 -8.97
N GLN A 500 15.43 -19.72 -8.99
CA GLN A 500 15.18 -18.33 -8.56
C GLN A 500 15.46 -18.16 -7.07
N ARG A 501 14.99 -19.10 -6.24
CA ARG A 501 15.28 -19.12 -4.80
C ARG A 501 16.78 -19.18 -4.51
N ALA A 502 17.53 -20.03 -5.22
CA ALA A 502 18.97 -20.13 -5.06
C ALA A 502 19.70 -18.84 -5.45
N ALA A 503 19.26 -18.17 -6.53
CA ALA A 503 19.81 -16.88 -6.94
C ALA A 503 19.56 -15.78 -5.90
N MET A 504 18.35 -15.71 -5.32
CA MET A 504 18.02 -14.78 -4.23
C MET A 504 18.86 -15.04 -2.97
N ALA A 505 19.05 -16.30 -2.59
CA ALA A 505 19.88 -16.67 -1.45
C ALA A 505 21.37 -16.30 -1.67
N ALA A 506 21.87 -16.43 -2.89
CA ALA A 506 23.22 -15.99 -3.24
C ALA A 506 23.38 -14.46 -3.15
N ARG A 507 22.38 -13.69 -3.56
CA ARG A 507 22.36 -12.23 -3.41
C ARG A 507 22.36 -11.83 -1.93
N LEU A 508 21.51 -12.45 -1.11
CA LEU A 508 21.48 -12.23 0.34
C LEU A 508 22.87 -12.45 0.96
N ALA A 509 23.54 -13.56 0.64
CA ALA A 509 24.89 -13.82 1.12
C ALA A 509 25.91 -12.76 0.64
N GLY A 510 25.72 -12.22 -0.56
CA GLY A 510 26.48 -11.06 -1.06
C GLY A 510 26.27 -9.82 -0.19
N TYR A 511 25.03 -9.45 0.10
CA TYR A 511 24.69 -8.26 0.90
C TYR A 511 25.21 -8.38 2.34
N GLN A 512 25.09 -9.54 2.97
CA GLN A 512 25.68 -9.82 4.30
C GLN A 512 27.22 -9.66 4.32
N ASN A 513 27.88 -9.82 3.18
CA ASN A 513 29.31 -9.57 3.00
C ASN A 513 29.63 -8.19 2.39
N GLN A 514 28.69 -7.26 2.44
CA GLN A 514 28.79 -5.87 1.94
C GLN A 514 29.18 -5.82 0.44
N ARG A 515 28.60 -6.71 -0.37
CA ARG A 515 28.81 -6.76 -1.81
C ARG A 515 27.51 -6.55 -2.54
N PRO A 516 27.38 -5.52 -3.39
CA PRO A 516 26.20 -5.36 -4.22
C PRO A 516 26.14 -6.50 -5.26
N HIS A 517 24.91 -6.84 -5.67
CA HIS A 517 24.75 -7.73 -6.81
C HIS A 517 25.04 -6.95 -8.10
N VAL A 518 25.88 -7.51 -8.92
CA VAL A 518 26.19 -6.99 -10.26
C VAL A 518 25.92 -8.10 -11.25
N GLU A 519 25.05 -7.85 -12.21
CA GLU A 519 24.76 -8.80 -13.27
C GLU A 519 26.01 -9.00 -14.14
N PRO A 520 26.42 -10.27 -14.38
CA PRO A 520 27.53 -10.54 -15.27
C PRO A 520 27.22 -10.06 -16.69
N GLU A 521 28.24 -9.62 -17.40
CA GLU A 521 28.09 -9.39 -18.83
C GLU A 521 27.74 -10.71 -19.52
N PRO A 522 26.73 -10.75 -20.39
CA PRO A 522 26.42 -11.94 -21.16
C PRO A 522 27.62 -12.30 -22.05
N SER A 523 28.06 -13.57 -21.96
CA SER A 523 29.20 -14.13 -22.70
C SER A 523 28.94 -14.20 -24.22
#